data_dfc5e420922ce9a0f46968ac3c2cb746
#
_entry.id   dfc5e420922ce9a0f46968ac3c2cb746
#
_cell.length_a   1.000
_cell.length_b   1.000
_cell.length_c   1.000
_cell.angle_alpha   90.00
_cell.angle_beta   90.00
_cell.angle_gamma   90.00
#
_symmetry.space_group_name_H-M   'P 1'
#
loop_
_entity.id
_entity.type
_entity.pdbx_description
1 polymer ?
#
loop_
_entity_poly.entity_id
_entity_poly.type
_entity_poly.pdbx_seq_one_letter_code
_entity_poly.pdbx_strand_id
1 'polypeptide(L)'
;MATVISGSTGIDKVTDGAKMPSGSVLQVSETTAILITGVITDGTVRTFLSLSFTPKSATSTLYVEGGLGMQVYGNGDTNSLEWVVLIYKGSTELKRIVNHDNNNHVNTFHRTGLVNNPRHSEVSGNTTARTYTVKCHKAQSSVGRLAFSNSEYPMNYLRVTEVEN
;
A
#
# COMPACT_ATOMS: atom_id res chain seq x y z
N MET A 1 25.19 23.27 -18.22
CA MET A 1 24.66 22.80 -19.54
C MET A 1 23.15 23.08 -19.51
N ALA A 2 22.65 23.89 -20.46
CA ALA A 2 21.24 24.22 -20.50
C ALA A 2 20.46 23.06 -21.12
N THR A 3 19.39 22.61 -20.46
CA THR A 3 18.45 21.66 -21.05
C THR A 3 17.57 22.44 -22.02
N VAL A 4 17.68 22.16 -23.32
CA VAL A 4 16.79 22.74 -24.34
C VAL A 4 15.53 21.87 -24.38
N ILE A 5 14.41 22.43 -23.94
CA ILE A 5 13.10 21.83 -24.14
C ILE A 5 12.61 22.37 -25.50
N SER A 6 12.69 21.56 -26.53
CA SER A 6 12.20 21.93 -27.86
C SER A 6 11.14 20.95 -28.33
N GLY A 7 10.00 21.46 -28.70
CA GLY A 7 8.97 20.69 -29.39
C GLY A 7 7.59 20.83 -28.77
N SER A 8 6.56 20.57 -29.55
CA SER A 8 5.15 20.61 -29.19
C SER A 8 4.68 19.43 -28.31
N THR A 9 5.57 18.50 -28.00
CA THR A 9 5.26 17.23 -27.29
C THR A 9 5.85 17.15 -25.89
N GLY A 10 6.56 18.18 -25.40
CA GLY A 10 7.16 18.18 -24.07
C GLY A 10 8.43 17.31 -23.97
N ILE A 11 8.78 16.88 -22.76
CA ILE A 11 9.93 16.00 -22.53
C ILE A 11 9.49 14.55 -22.79
N ASP A 12 9.78 14.04 -23.97
CA ASP A 12 9.36 12.68 -24.36
C ASP A 12 10.05 11.57 -23.55
N LYS A 13 11.28 11.77 -23.16
CA LYS A 13 12.03 10.76 -22.42
C LYS A 13 13.28 11.31 -21.75
N VAL A 14 13.35 11.20 -20.43
CA VAL A 14 14.62 11.30 -19.70
C VAL A 14 15.11 9.88 -19.47
N THR A 15 16.13 9.48 -20.20
CA THR A 15 16.70 8.12 -20.13
C THR A 15 17.71 7.94 -18.99
N ASP A 16 18.21 9.04 -18.45
CA ASP A 16 19.22 9.06 -17.40
C ASP A 16 18.68 9.84 -16.18
N GLY A 17 18.23 9.11 -15.17
CA GLY A 17 17.68 9.69 -13.94
C GLY A 17 18.68 10.60 -13.21
N ALA A 18 19.98 10.30 -13.29
CA ALA A 18 21.04 11.10 -12.66
C ALA A 18 21.20 12.52 -13.24
N LYS A 19 20.47 12.85 -14.32
CA LYS A 19 20.43 14.20 -14.92
C LYS A 19 19.20 15.01 -14.55
N MET A 20 18.29 14.43 -13.79
CA MET A 20 17.12 15.15 -13.31
C MET A 20 17.49 16.00 -12.09
N PRO A 21 16.91 17.18 -11.92
CA PRO A 21 17.05 17.95 -10.69
C PRO A 21 16.60 17.15 -9.48
N SER A 22 17.23 17.39 -8.32
CA SER A 22 16.77 16.86 -7.03
C SER A 22 15.29 17.21 -6.80
N GLY A 23 14.53 16.25 -6.29
CA GLY A 23 13.08 16.36 -6.11
C GLY A 23 12.26 16.00 -7.34
N SER A 24 12.89 15.72 -8.49
CA SER A 24 12.15 15.28 -9.68
C SER A 24 11.57 13.88 -9.50
N VAL A 25 10.33 13.70 -9.89
CA VAL A 25 9.72 12.36 -9.95
C VAL A 25 10.25 11.61 -11.16
N LEU A 26 10.97 10.52 -10.93
CA LEU A 26 11.56 9.69 -11.99
C LEU A 26 10.55 8.72 -12.59
N GLN A 27 9.69 8.15 -11.73
CA GLN A 27 8.60 7.27 -12.15
C GLN A 27 7.59 7.06 -11.02
N VAL A 28 6.39 6.68 -11.41
CA VAL A 28 5.34 6.21 -10.52
C VAL A 28 4.83 4.88 -11.06
N SER A 29 4.69 3.90 -10.19
CA SER A 29 4.03 2.63 -10.50
C SER A 29 2.95 2.36 -9.47
N GLU A 30 1.81 1.89 -9.93
CA GLU A 30 0.66 1.60 -9.07
C GLU A 30 -0.01 0.31 -9.51
N THR A 31 -0.47 -0.47 -8.56
CA THR A 31 -1.42 -1.55 -8.75
C THR A 31 -2.65 -1.29 -7.90
N THR A 32 -3.80 -1.56 -8.46
CA THR A 32 -5.10 -1.41 -7.78
C THR A 32 -5.87 -2.72 -7.87
N ALA A 33 -6.68 -3.00 -6.85
CA ALA A 33 -7.65 -4.08 -6.89
C ALA A 33 -9.03 -3.50 -6.60
N ILE A 34 -9.92 -3.60 -7.58
CA ILE A 34 -11.31 -3.12 -7.47
C ILE A 34 -12.10 -4.02 -6.52
N LEU A 35 -11.78 -5.30 -6.50
CA LEU A 35 -12.48 -6.29 -5.70
C LEU A 35 -11.47 -7.20 -5.00
N ILE A 36 -11.33 -7.02 -3.69
CA ILE A 36 -10.71 -8.02 -2.84
C ILE A 36 -11.84 -8.80 -2.20
N THR A 37 -12.08 -10.02 -2.70
CA THR A 37 -13.04 -10.92 -2.08
C THR A 37 -12.33 -11.76 -1.04
N GLY A 38 -12.80 -11.71 0.18
CA GLY A 38 -12.29 -12.57 1.23
C GLY A 38 -12.68 -12.13 2.62
N VAL A 39 -12.74 -13.09 3.49
CA VAL A 39 -12.98 -12.89 4.92
C VAL A 39 -11.76 -13.40 5.66
N ILE A 40 -11.18 -12.56 6.52
CA ILE A 40 -10.15 -12.99 7.46
C ILE A 40 -10.81 -13.27 8.79
N THR A 41 -10.78 -14.53 9.20
CA THR A 41 -11.31 -15.00 10.48
C THR A 41 -10.20 -15.44 11.44
N ASP A 42 -8.96 -15.48 10.96
CA ASP A 42 -7.81 -16.00 11.68
C ASP A 42 -6.64 -14.98 11.69
N GLY A 43 -5.57 -15.31 12.40
CA GLY A 43 -4.33 -14.52 12.46
C GLY A 43 -3.40 -14.70 11.26
N THR A 44 -3.81 -15.44 10.24
CA THR A 44 -2.94 -15.72 9.08
C THR A 44 -2.72 -14.46 8.23
N VAL A 45 -1.45 -14.13 8.01
CA VAL A 45 -1.08 -12.99 7.16
C VAL A 45 -1.39 -13.31 5.70
N ARG A 46 -2.21 -12.50 5.07
CA ARG A 46 -2.62 -12.65 3.66
C ARG A 46 -2.12 -11.49 2.81
N THR A 47 -1.65 -11.80 1.60
CA THR A 47 -1.23 -10.80 0.62
C THR A 47 -2.44 -10.38 -0.21
N PHE A 48 -2.65 -9.07 -0.33
CA PHE A 48 -3.76 -8.48 -1.07
C PHE A 48 -3.32 -7.79 -2.35
N LEU A 49 -2.19 -7.09 -2.30
CA LEU A 49 -1.63 -6.38 -3.44
C LEU A 49 -0.16 -6.71 -3.57
N SER A 50 0.31 -6.79 -4.82
CA SER A 50 1.71 -7.04 -5.15
C SER A 50 2.10 -6.18 -6.35
N LEU A 51 3.25 -5.50 -6.24
CA LEU A 51 3.79 -4.63 -7.27
C LEU A 51 5.29 -4.90 -7.45
N SER A 52 5.69 -5.27 -8.66
CA SER A 52 7.10 -5.33 -9.04
C SER A 52 7.57 -3.95 -9.48
N PHE A 53 8.70 -3.51 -8.95
CA PHE A 53 9.25 -2.19 -9.20
C PHE A 53 10.77 -2.28 -9.43
N THR A 54 11.25 -1.60 -10.46
CA THR A 54 12.68 -1.50 -10.79
C THR A 54 13.09 -0.03 -10.72
N PRO A 55 13.88 0.40 -9.73
CA PRO A 55 14.34 1.78 -9.65
C PRO A 55 15.19 2.19 -10.84
N LYS A 56 15.10 3.45 -11.24
CA LYS A 56 15.91 4.07 -12.29
C LYS A 56 17.23 4.61 -11.78
N SER A 57 17.31 4.98 -10.51
CA SER A 57 18.50 5.53 -9.87
C SER A 57 18.81 4.76 -8.58
N ALA A 58 20.09 4.51 -8.32
CA ALA A 58 20.53 3.88 -7.08
C ALA A 58 20.51 4.83 -5.88
N THR A 59 20.45 6.12 -6.12
CA THR A 59 20.49 7.17 -5.11
C THR A 59 19.12 7.78 -4.82
N SER A 60 18.11 7.49 -5.65
CA SER A 60 16.75 8.00 -5.50
C SER A 60 16.08 7.57 -4.20
N THR A 61 15.10 8.35 -3.75
CA THR A 61 14.19 7.95 -2.67
C THR A 61 12.92 7.32 -3.23
N LEU A 62 12.56 6.18 -2.67
CA LEU A 62 11.32 5.46 -2.98
C LEU A 62 10.28 5.72 -1.89
N TYR A 63 9.15 6.25 -2.28
CA TYR A 63 7.97 6.40 -1.41
C TYR A 63 6.99 5.29 -1.72
N VAL A 64 6.75 4.40 -0.76
CA VAL A 64 5.86 3.25 -0.87
C VAL A 64 4.60 3.53 -0.07
N GLU A 65 3.46 3.53 -0.72
CA GLU A 65 2.16 3.79 -0.12
C GLU A 65 1.21 2.65 -0.43
N GLY A 66 0.48 2.17 0.57
CA GLY A 66 -0.55 1.16 0.40
C GLY A 66 -1.87 1.62 0.99
N GLY A 67 -2.98 1.22 0.39
CA GLY A 67 -4.33 1.44 0.90
C GLY A 67 -5.15 0.17 0.84
N LEU A 68 -5.87 -0.15 1.91
CA LEU A 68 -6.86 -1.21 1.94
C LEU A 68 -8.17 -0.65 2.51
N GLY A 69 -9.22 -0.70 1.69
CA GLY A 69 -10.60 -0.46 2.14
C GLY A 69 -11.15 -1.72 2.79
N MET A 70 -11.53 -1.64 4.05
CA MET A 70 -12.00 -2.80 4.80
C MET A 70 -13.34 -2.55 5.45
N GLN A 71 -14.11 -3.63 5.58
CA GLN A 71 -15.32 -3.70 6.39
C GLN A 71 -15.04 -4.59 7.59
N VAL A 72 -15.50 -4.15 8.74
CA VAL A 72 -15.36 -4.87 10.00
C VAL A 72 -16.72 -5.42 10.40
N TYR A 73 -16.78 -6.70 10.72
CA TYR A 73 -17.96 -7.39 11.20
C TYR A 73 -17.74 -7.81 12.65
N GLY A 74 -18.50 -7.24 13.56
CA GLY A 74 -18.64 -7.76 14.91
C GLY A 74 -19.58 -8.96 14.96
N ASN A 75 -19.32 -9.91 15.83
CA ASN A 75 -20.17 -11.08 16.05
C ASN A 75 -20.62 -11.13 17.51
N GLY A 76 -21.36 -10.13 17.95
CA GLY A 76 -22.13 -10.20 19.19
C GLY A 76 -21.37 -10.14 20.50
N ASP A 77 -20.06 -10.14 20.50
CA ASP A 77 -19.25 -10.14 21.72
C ASP A 77 -18.61 -8.77 21.99
N THR A 78 -18.42 -8.49 23.28
CA THR A 78 -17.83 -7.27 23.85
C THR A 78 -16.34 -7.10 23.55
N ASN A 79 -15.78 -7.88 22.63
CA ASN A 79 -14.36 -7.92 22.36
C ASN A 79 -13.98 -7.00 21.20
N SER A 80 -12.95 -6.21 21.42
CA SER A 80 -12.32 -5.39 20.39
C SER A 80 -11.80 -6.26 19.26
N LEU A 81 -12.05 -5.84 18.02
CA LEU A 81 -11.42 -6.41 16.84
C LEU A 81 -10.15 -5.61 16.53
N GLU A 82 -9.03 -6.32 16.53
CA GLU A 82 -7.74 -5.75 16.14
C GLU A 82 -7.29 -6.34 14.80
N TRP A 83 -6.82 -5.49 13.90
CA TRP A 83 -6.22 -5.92 12.63
C TRP A 83 -4.98 -5.11 12.30
N VAL A 84 -4.13 -5.71 11.49
CA VAL A 84 -2.84 -5.13 11.10
C VAL A 84 -2.75 -5.07 9.59
N VAL A 85 -2.39 -3.88 9.07
CA VAL A 85 -2.04 -3.68 7.67
C VAL A 85 -0.54 -3.44 7.56
N LEU A 86 0.09 -4.10 6.62
CA LEU A 86 1.54 -4.22 6.50
C LEU A 86 2.01 -3.91 5.08
N ILE A 87 3.14 -3.21 4.96
CA ILE A 87 3.91 -3.15 3.71
C ILE A 87 5.16 -4.01 3.87
N TYR A 88 5.42 -4.84 2.87
CA TYR A 88 6.63 -5.66 2.75
C TYR A 88 7.41 -5.33 1.49
N LYS A 89 8.75 -5.50 1.56
CA LYS A 89 9.66 -5.62 0.44
C LYS A 89 10.22 -7.04 0.45
N GLY A 90 9.80 -7.88 -0.49
CA GLY A 90 10.09 -9.31 -0.43
C GLY A 90 9.58 -9.94 0.87
N SER A 91 10.50 -10.45 1.70
CA SER A 91 10.20 -11.01 3.02
C SER A 91 10.33 -10.00 4.18
N THR A 92 10.84 -8.79 3.92
CA THR A 92 11.11 -7.78 4.96
C THR A 92 9.89 -6.90 5.19
N GLU A 93 9.43 -6.82 6.44
CA GLU A 93 8.41 -5.87 6.87
C GLU A 93 8.99 -4.45 6.89
N LEU A 94 8.37 -3.53 6.15
CA LEU A 94 8.78 -2.12 6.09
C LEU A 94 7.93 -1.24 6.98
N LYS A 95 6.63 -1.50 7.04
CA LYS A 95 5.68 -0.68 7.80
C LYS A 95 4.52 -1.52 8.29
N ARG A 96 4.07 -1.18 9.50
CA ARG A 96 2.92 -1.77 10.18
C ARG A 96 1.99 -0.67 10.68
N ILE A 97 0.68 -0.85 10.48
CA ILE A 97 -0.37 -0.09 11.15
C ILE A 97 -1.27 -1.07 11.87
N VAL A 98 -1.45 -0.86 13.16
CA VAL A 98 -2.38 -1.63 14.00
C VAL A 98 -3.63 -0.79 14.21
N ASN A 99 -4.78 -1.40 14.04
CA ASN A 99 -6.07 -0.77 14.19
C ASN A 99 -6.92 -1.54 15.18
N HIS A 100 -7.71 -0.81 15.92
CA HIS A 100 -8.63 -1.37 16.91
C HIS A 100 -10.05 -0.85 16.66
N ASP A 101 -11.02 -1.73 16.75
CA ASP A 101 -12.43 -1.37 16.86
C ASP A 101 -12.94 -1.86 18.23
N ASN A 102 -13.27 -0.91 19.10
CA ASN A 102 -13.73 -1.17 20.45
C ASN A 102 -15.27 -1.14 20.56
N ASN A 103 -15.98 -1.09 19.46
CA ASN A 103 -17.42 -0.96 19.49
C ASN A 103 -18.11 -2.31 19.73
N ASN A 104 -18.94 -2.34 20.77
CA ASN A 104 -19.84 -3.43 21.11
C ASN A 104 -20.99 -3.55 20.09
N HIS A 105 -20.71 -4.04 18.90
CA HIS A 105 -21.71 -4.22 17.87
C HIS A 105 -22.23 -5.65 17.83
N VAL A 106 -23.34 -5.86 18.50
CA VAL A 106 -24.08 -7.11 18.45
C VAL A 106 -24.71 -7.25 17.07
N ASN A 107 -24.22 -8.19 16.27
CA ASN A 107 -24.79 -8.62 14.98
C ASN A 107 -25.02 -7.52 13.92
N THR A 108 -24.32 -6.41 14.00
CA THR A 108 -24.45 -5.32 13.04
C THR A 108 -23.23 -5.17 12.16
N PHE A 109 -23.50 -4.99 10.90
CA PHE A 109 -22.60 -4.65 9.84
C PHE A 109 -22.06 -3.23 10.07
N HIS A 110 -20.80 -3.08 10.42
CA HIS A 110 -20.15 -1.77 10.38
C HIS A 110 -19.43 -1.57 9.05
N ARG A 111 -20.00 -0.75 8.23
CA ARG A 111 -19.28 -0.12 7.12
C ARG A 111 -18.37 0.97 7.71
N THR A 112 -17.24 0.61 8.19
CA THR A 112 -16.19 1.58 8.37
C THR A 112 -15.33 1.54 7.11
N GLY A 113 -15.47 2.54 6.27
CA GLY A 113 -14.53 2.79 5.18
C GLY A 113 -13.18 3.23 5.76
N LEU A 114 -12.58 2.38 6.58
CA LEU A 114 -11.27 2.62 7.16
C LEU A 114 -10.23 2.43 6.08
N VAL A 115 -9.77 3.53 5.54
CA VAL A 115 -8.62 3.54 4.65
C VAL A 115 -7.36 3.51 5.51
N ASN A 116 -6.77 2.35 5.65
CA ASN A 116 -5.45 2.22 6.25
C ASN A 116 -4.42 2.50 5.17
N ASN A 117 -3.70 3.60 5.31
CA ASN A 117 -2.66 4.03 4.38
C ASN A 117 -1.27 3.93 5.02
N PRO A 118 -0.68 2.72 5.16
CA PRO A 118 0.71 2.61 5.55
C PRO A 118 1.60 3.29 4.50
N ARG A 119 2.59 4.04 4.99
CA ARG A 119 3.58 4.73 4.17
C ARG A 119 4.98 4.42 4.66
N HIS A 120 5.90 4.23 3.73
CA HIS A 120 7.30 4.00 3.99
C HIS A 120 8.15 4.74 2.95
N SER A 121 9.32 5.21 3.36
CA SER A 121 10.31 5.75 2.43
C SER A 121 11.66 5.09 2.66
N GLU A 122 12.36 4.80 1.59
CA GLU A 122 13.71 4.23 1.63
C GLU A 122 14.54 4.75 0.46
N VAL A 123 15.88 4.77 0.63
CA VAL A 123 16.78 4.97 -0.49
C VAL A 123 16.78 3.71 -1.35
N SER A 124 16.77 3.86 -2.67
CA SER A 124 16.75 2.73 -3.59
C SER A 124 17.97 1.80 -3.42
N GLY A 125 19.16 2.36 -3.22
CA GLY A 125 20.41 1.63 -3.00
C GLY A 125 20.96 0.89 -4.24
N ASN A 126 20.08 0.51 -5.16
CA ASN A 126 20.42 -0.11 -6.45
C ASN A 126 19.23 -0.06 -7.42
N THR A 127 19.46 -0.48 -8.65
CA THR A 127 18.44 -0.55 -9.72
C THR A 127 17.91 -1.96 -9.97
N THR A 128 18.06 -2.87 -9.00
CA THR A 128 17.53 -4.23 -9.09
C THR A 128 16.04 -4.24 -8.83
N ALA A 129 15.32 -5.03 -9.62
CA ALA A 129 13.89 -5.23 -9.44
C ALA A 129 13.56 -5.80 -8.05
N ARG A 130 12.51 -5.28 -7.44
CA ARG A 130 12.02 -5.71 -6.13
C ARG A 130 10.51 -5.76 -6.10
N THR A 131 9.96 -6.59 -5.24
CA THR A 131 8.51 -6.73 -5.09
C THR A 131 8.07 -6.12 -3.77
N TYR A 132 7.12 -5.20 -3.84
CA TYR A 132 6.39 -4.68 -2.69
C TYR A 132 5.04 -5.38 -2.59
N THR A 133 4.57 -5.61 -1.35
CA THR A 133 3.25 -6.20 -1.11
C THR A 133 2.53 -5.48 0.01
N VAL A 134 1.21 -5.37 -0.12
CA VAL A 134 0.32 -5.01 0.99
C VAL A 134 -0.30 -6.27 1.53
N LYS A 135 -0.16 -6.48 2.83
CA LYS A 135 -0.69 -7.64 3.55
C LYS A 135 -1.58 -7.19 4.69
N CYS A 136 -2.47 -8.07 5.10
CA CYS A 136 -3.32 -7.85 6.26
C CYS A 136 -3.54 -9.15 7.02
N HIS A 137 -3.72 -9.04 8.33
CA HIS A 137 -4.18 -10.13 9.18
C HIS A 137 -4.98 -9.58 10.36
N LYS A 138 -5.74 -10.45 11.00
CA LYS A 138 -6.40 -10.19 12.27
C LYS A 138 -5.39 -10.42 13.40
N ALA A 139 -5.21 -9.47 14.30
CA ALA A 139 -4.18 -9.55 15.34
C ALA A 139 -4.62 -10.37 16.55
N GLN A 140 -5.91 -10.42 16.84
CA GLN A 140 -6.46 -11.17 17.97
C GLN A 140 -7.42 -12.28 17.54
N SER A 141 -7.56 -13.29 18.39
CA SER A 141 -8.50 -14.41 18.19
C SER A 141 -9.96 -14.05 18.52
N SER A 142 -10.28 -12.78 18.74
CA SER A 142 -11.62 -12.31 19.04
C SER A 142 -12.64 -12.68 17.96
N VAL A 143 -13.90 -12.77 18.37
CA VAL A 143 -15.03 -13.25 17.58
C VAL A 143 -15.46 -12.20 16.55
N GLY A 144 -14.71 -11.91 15.56
CA GLY A 144 -15.04 -10.99 14.50
C GLY A 144 -14.37 -11.38 13.20
N ARG A 145 -14.82 -10.84 12.10
CA ARG A 145 -14.24 -11.07 10.78
C ARG A 145 -13.96 -9.76 10.07
N LEU A 146 -12.87 -9.73 9.34
CA LEU A 146 -12.58 -8.66 8.39
C LEU A 146 -13.11 -9.09 7.03
N ALA A 147 -13.90 -8.27 6.38
CA ALA A 147 -14.23 -8.45 4.99
C ALA A 147 -13.69 -7.26 4.20
N PHE A 148 -13.26 -7.53 2.99
CA PHE A 148 -12.81 -6.50 2.08
C PHE A 148 -14.00 -6.06 1.25
N SER A 149 -14.19 -4.74 1.14
CA SER A 149 -15.34 -4.18 0.44
C SER A 149 -15.24 -4.43 -1.06
N ASN A 150 -16.38 -4.84 -1.59
CA ASN A 150 -16.66 -4.80 -3.02
C ASN A 150 -16.88 -3.36 -3.49
N SER A 151 -16.86 -3.13 -4.74
CA SER A 151 -17.18 -2.02 -5.65
C SER A 151 -17.52 -0.61 -5.11
N GLU A 152 -17.95 -0.46 -3.86
CA GLU A 152 -18.36 0.85 -3.31
C GLU A 152 -17.18 1.69 -2.76
N TYR A 153 -16.00 1.08 -2.53
CA TYR A 153 -14.82 1.77 -2.01
C TYR A 153 -13.57 1.31 -2.76
N PRO A 154 -13.28 1.90 -3.93
CA PRO A 154 -12.13 1.52 -4.76
C PRO A 154 -10.82 2.13 -4.22
N MET A 155 -10.49 1.86 -2.95
CA MET A 155 -9.29 2.41 -2.31
C MET A 155 -8.22 1.36 -2.02
N ASN A 156 -8.26 0.23 -2.75
CA ASN A 156 -7.21 -0.78 -2.65
C ASN A 156 -6.12 -0.45 -3.65
N TYR A 157 -5.00 0.06 -3.19
CA TYR A 157 -3.87 0.38 -4.04
C TYR A 157 -2.53 0.10 -3.35
N LEU A 158 -1.54 -0.12 -4.16
CA LEU A 158 -0.13 -0.09 -3.78
C LEU A 158 0.61 0.74 -4.81
N ARG A 159 1.22 1.83 -4.36
CA ARG A 159 1.95 2.79 -5.20
C ARG A 159 3.39 2.88 -4.75
N VAL A 160 4.29 2.97 -5.72
CA VAL A 160 5.68 3.34 -5.50
C VAL A 160 6.00 4.56 -6.37
N THR A 161 6.46 5.63 -5.73
CA THR A 161 6.94 6.85 -6.37
C THR A 161 8.43 6.95 -6.15
N GLU A 162 9.20 7.08 -7.23
CA GLU A 162 10.63 7.29 -7.18
C GLU A 162 10.95 8.76 -7.43
N VAL A 163 11.76 9.34 -6.53
CA VAL A 163 12.14 10.75 -6.56
C VAL A 163 13.67 10.85 -6.52
N GLU A 164 14.25 11.63 -7.41
CA GLU A 164 15.69 11.91 -7.43
C GLU A 164 16.11 12.74 -6.21
N ASN A 165 17.24 12.38 -5.58
CA ASN A 165 17.78 13.07 -4.42
C ASN A 165 18.72 14.23 -4.79
#